data_b0e883de1bea29a79fc9585538e82c2d
#
_entry.id   b0e883de1bea29a79fc9585538e82c2d
#
_cell.length_a   1.000
_cell.length_b   1.000
_cell.length_c   1.000
_cell.angle_alpha   90.00
_cell.angle_beta   90.00
_cell.angle_gamma   90.00
#
_symmetry.space_group_name_H-M   'P 1'
#
loop_
_entity.id
_entity.type
_entity.pdbx_description
1 polymer ?
#
loop_
_entity_poly.entity_id
_entity_poly.type
_entity_poly.pdbx_seq_one_letter_code
_entity_poly.pdbx_strand_id
1 'polypeptide(L)'
;MLDVKLSQAEKLINLTSKVNSELNSSKTKLLTITSGKGGVGKSTFTANFAYILSQKNLRVLVLDADIGLANMQVLFDVKPVVTLFDYINGHKKLQDVIIETKYPNLSLIAGKSGYQYATNSSSFIFSRLVQD
;
A
#
# COMPACT_ATOMS: atom_id res chain seq x y z
N MET A 1 22.32 18.22 -6.48
CA MET A 1 20.93 18.07 -5.96
C MET A 1 19.93 17.68 -7.02
N LEU A 2 19.97 18.23 -8.19
CA LEU A 2 19.14 17.80 -9.33
C LEU A 2 19.38 16.34 -9.71
N ASP A 3 20.63 15.87 -9.66
CA ASP A 3 21.00 14.50 -10.03
C ASP A 3 20.43 13.45 -9.09
N VAL A 4 20.26 13.77 -7.80
CA VAL A 4 19.66 12.85 -6.82
C VAL A 4 18.17 12.66 -7.07
N LYS A 5 17.46 13.71 -7.44
CA LYS A 5 16.01 13.65 -7.76
C LYS A 5 15.76 12.89 -9.06
N LEU A 6 16.57 13.11 -10.09
CA LEU A 6 16.50 12.38 -11.35
C LEU A 6 16.83 10.90 -11.14
N SER A 7 17.85 10.59 -10.35
CA SER A 7 18.22 9.21 -10.01
C SER A 7 17.10 8.46 -9.27
N GLN A 8 16.37 9.13 -8.36
CA GLN A 8 15.21 8.53 -7.68
C GLN A 8 14.04 8.32 -8.64
N ALA A 9 13.75 9.27 -9.51
CA ALA A 9 12.71 9.13 -10.53
C ALA A 9 13.05 8.00 -11.52
N GLU A 10 14.30 7.90 -11.98
CA GLU A 10 14.75 6.81 -12.84
C GLU A 10 14.62 5.44 -12.16
N LYS A 11 15.02 5.33 -10.91
CA LYS A 11 14.86 4.09 -10.13
C LYS A 11 13.40 3.70 -10.01
N LEU A 12 12.51 4.65 -9.77
CA LEU A 12 11.08 4.40 -9.68
C LEU A 12 10.51 3.90 -11.02
N ILE A 13 10.89 4.54 -12.13
CA ILE A 13 10.47 4.16 -13.48
C ILE A 13 11.00 2.75 -13.82
N ASN A 14 12.24 2.46 -13.52
CA ASN A 14 12.86 1.15 -13.76
C ASN A 14 12.19 0.04 -12.95
N LEU A 15 11.91 0.29 -11.66
CA LEU A 15 11.17 -0.63 -10.81
C LEU A 15 9.76 -0.88 -11.37
N THR A 16 9.08 0.16 -11.81
CA THR A 16 7.75 0.06 -12.40
C THR A 16 7.77 -0.78 -13.68
N SER A 17 8.76 -0.58 -14.53
CA SER A 17 8.93 -1.33 -15.77
C SER A 17 9.24 -2.81 -15.49
N LYS A 18 10.10 -3.08 -14.53
CA LYS A 18 10.45 -4.45 -14.10
C LYS A 18 9.21 -5.17 -13.54
N VAL A 19 8.50 -4.54 -12.62
CA VAL A 19 7.27 -5.10 -12.05
C VAL A 19 6.24 -5.35 -13.13
N ASN A 20 6.07 -4.43 -14.08
CA ASN A 20 5.11 -4.58 -15.17
C ASN A 20 5.46 -5.76 -16.08
N SER A 21 6.75 -6.01 -16.35
CA SER A 21 7.17 -7.17 -17.15
C SER A 21 6.93 -8.50 -16.42
N GLU A 22 7.03 -8.51 -15.09
CA GLU A 22 6.76 -9.68 -14.26
C GLU A 22 5.26 -9.92 -14.04
N LEU A 23 4.43 -8.87 -14.12
CA LEU A 23 2.99 -8.91 -13.86
C LEU A 23 2.14 -9.35 -15.04
N ASN A 24 2.71 -9.62 -16.20
CA ASN A 24 2.00 -10.16 -17.37
C ASN A 24 1.46 -11.59 -17.16
N SER A 25 1.64 -12.16 -15.98
CA SER A 25 0.98 -13.40 -15.55
C SER A 25 -0.29 -13.07 -14.75
N SER A 26 -1.33 -13.87 -14.92
CA SER A 26 -2.65 -13.72 -14.26
C SER A 26 -2.65 -13.88 -12.74
N LYS A 27 -1.48 -13.91 -12.11
CA LYS A 27 -1.33 -14.11 -10.66
C LYS A 27 -1.14 -12.79 -9.93
N THR A 28 -1.82 -12.63 -8.81
CA THR A 28 -1.59 -11.53 -7.88
C THR A 28 -0.15 -11.53 -7.38
N LYS A 29 0.50 -10.39 -7.45
CA LYS A 29 1.86 -10.17 -6.93
C LYS A 29 1.78 -9.34 -5.66
N LEU A 30 2.57 -9.72 -4.69
CA LEU A 30 2.74 -8.97 -3.44
C LEU A 30 4.07 -8.24 -3.45
N LEU A 31 4.03 -6.93 -3.23
CA LEU A 31 5.21 -6.09 -3.07
C LEU A 31 5.19 -5.47 -1.68
N THR A 32 6.28 -5.61 -0.96
CA THR A 32 6.43 -5.00 0.36
C THR A 32 7.45 -3.87 0.29
N ILE A 33 7.06 -2.69 0.76
CA ILE A 33 7.92 -1.52 0.83
C ILE A 33 8.22 -1.25 2.29
N THR A 34 9.47 -1.38 2.65
CA THR A 34 9.97 -1.15 4.01
C THR A 34 11.07 -0.12 4.03
N SER A 35 11.26 0.51 5.17
CA SER A 35 12.42 1.35 5.43
C SER A 35 12.94 1.09 6.84
N GLY A 36 14.24 1.09 7.00
CA GLY A 36 14.88 0.92 8.31
C GLY A 36 14.79 2.16 9.20
N LYS A 37 14.26 3.25 8.70
CA LYS A 37 14.18 4.53 9.40
C LYS A 37 12.88 5.23 9.09
N GLY A 38 12.19 5.75 10.11
CA GLY A 38 11.00 6.57 9.92
C GLY A 38 11.29 7.91 9.25
N GLY A 39 10.30 8.50 8.58
CA GLY A 39 10.41 9.83 7.98
C GLY A 39 11.21 9.93 6.70
N VAL A 40 11.51 8.82 6.03
CA VAL A 40 12.29 8.79 4.78
C VAL A 40 11.43 8.88 3.51
N GLY A 41 10.14 9.15 3.62
CA GLY A 41 9.25 9.26 2.47
C GLY A 41 8.69 7.93 1.95
N LYS A 42 8.70 6.89 2.76
CA LYS A 42 8.16 5.57 2.40
C LYS A 42 6.72 5.63 1.90
N SER A 43 5.84 6.33 2.61
CA SER A 43 4.43 6.47 2.23
C SER A 43 4.25 7.23 0.92
N THR A 44 4.99 8.33 0.73
CA THR A 44 4.98 9.11 -0.52
C THR A 44 5.48 8.28 -1.69
N PHE A 45 6.57 7.53 -1.51
CA PHE A 45 7.08 6.61 -2.52
C PHE A 45 6.04 5.55 -2.89
N THR A 46 5.43 4.92 -1.90
CA THR A 46 4.42 3.87 -2.09
C THR A 46 3.21 4.41 -2.84
N ALA A 47 2.72 5.59 -2.47
CA ALA A 47 1.57 6.22 -3.11
C ALA A 47 1.85 6.51 -4.59
N ASN A 48 3.00 7.10 -4.91
CA ASN A 48 3.40 7.41 -6.27
C ASN A 48 3.62 6.14 -7.11
N PHE A 49 4.24 5.14 -6.54
CA PHE A 49 4.49 3.86 -7.19
C PHE A 49 3.16 3.15 -7.54
N ALA A 50 2.25 3.07 -6.57
CA ALA A 50 0.93 2.49 -6.77
C ALA A 50 0.13 3.24 -7.83
N TYR A 51 0.19 4.58 -7.83
CA TYR A 51 -0.44 5.41 -8.83
C TYR A 51 0.10 5.11 -10.24
N ILE A 52 1.41 5.05 -10.41
CA ILE A 52 2.03 4.76 -11.71
C ILE A 52 1.59 3.38 -12.23
N LEU A 53 1.58 2.37 -11.36
CA LEU A 53 1.11 1.03 -11.72
C LEU A 53 -0.36 1.03 -12.15
N SER A 54 -1.20 1.76 -11.46
CA SER A 54 -2.63 1.85 -11.80
C SER A 54 -2.87 2.51 -13.17
N GLN A 55 -2.03 3.47 -13.54
CA GLN A 55 -2.07 4.12 -14.86
C GLN A 55 -1.69 3.17 -16.01
N LYS A 56 -1.04 2.06 -15.70
CA LYS A 56 -0.70 0.99 -16.66
C LYS A 56 -1.80 -0.09 -16.77
N ASN A 57 -3.01 0.22 -16.36
CA ASN A 57 -4.16 -0.70 -16.31
C ASN A 57 -3.97 -1.91 -15.39
N LEU A 58 -3.07 -1.82 -14.43
CA LEU A 58 -2.93 -2.83 -13.38
C LEU A 58 -3.87 -2.51 -12.23
N ARG A 59 -4.55 -3.54 -11.73
CA ARG A 59 -5.35 -3.40 -10.51
C ARG A 59 -4.40 -3.41 -9.31
N VAL A 60 -4.37 -2.32 -8.58
CA VAL A 60 -3.45 -2.10 -7.46
C VAL A 60 -4.25 -1.95 -6.17
N LEU A 61 -3.89 -2.73 -5.18
CA LEU A 61 -4.38 -2.59 -3.82
C LEU A 61 -3.20 -2.21 -2.91
N VAL A 62 -3.31 -1.06 -2.27
CA VAL A 62 -2.33 -0.62 -1.27
C VAL A 62 -2.85 -0.99 0.12
N LEU A 63 -2.01 -1.64 0.88
CA LEU A 63 -2.26 -1.94 2.28
C LEU A 63 -1.37 -1.05 3.14
N ASP A 64 -1.98 -0.14 3.91
CA ASP A 64 -1.26 0.67 4.88
C ASP A 64 -1.12 -0.09 6.20
N ALA A 65 0.02 -0.74 6.35
CA ALA A 65 0.36 -1.52 7.53
C ALA A 65 1.24 -0.73 8.53
N ASP A 66 1.39 0.58 8.34
CA ASP A 66 2.16 1.42 9.25
C ASP A 66 1.35 1.68 10.53
N ILE A 67 1.70 0.93 11.54
CA ILE A 67 0.97 0.91 12.80
C ILE A 67 1.23 2.20 13.58
N GLY A 68 0.17 2.92 13.88
CA GLY A 68 0.23 4.16 14.66
C GLY A 68 0.47 5.43 13.84
N LEU A 69 0.97 5.33 12.62
CA LEU A 69 1.28 6.46 11.73
C LEU A 69 0.66 6.30 10.33
N ALA A 70 -0.42 5.55 10.23
CA ALA A 70 -1.13 5.34 8.99
C ALA A 70 -1.59 6.68 8.38
N ASN A 71 -1.13 7.00 7.18
CA ASN A 71 -1.43 8.27 6.51
C ASN A 71 -1.69 8.14 5.01
N MET A 72 -1.76 6.91 4.47
CA MET A 72 -2.04 6.69 3.05
C MET A 72 -3.41 7.24 2.65
N GLN A 73 -4.39 7.24 3.56
CA GLN A 73 -5.70 7.84 3.32
C GLN A 73 -5.60 9.34 3.03
N VAL A 74 -4.65 10.04 3.63
CA VAL A 74 -4.41 11.46 3.36
C VAL A 74 -3.85 11.64 1.96
N LEU A 75 -2.88 10.83 1.57
CA LEU A 75 -2.24 10.89 0.25
C LEU A 75 -3.21 10.56 -0.88
N PHE A 76 -4.15 9.65 -0.66
CA PHE A 76 -5.17 9.29 -1.64
C PHE A 76 -6.48 10.06 -1.51
N ASP A 77 -6.53 11.02 -0.60
CA ASP A 77 -7.73 11.84 -0.35
C ASP A 77 -8.97 11.00 -0.06
N VAL A 78 -8.80 10.02 0.82
CA VAL A 78 -9.86 9.10 1.25
C VAL A 78 -10.15 9.33 2.73
N LYS A 79 -11.43 9.32 3.10
CA LYS A 79 -11.90 9.35 4.50
C LYS A 79 -12.43 7.96 4.86
N PRO A 80 -11.62 7.07 5.41
CA PRO A 80 -12.05 5.70 5.68
C PRO A 80 -13.04 5.65 6.83
N VAL A 81 -14.16 4.99 6.62
CA VAL A 81 -15.14 4.64 7.67
C VAL A 81 -14.74 3.31 8.32
N VAL A 82 -14.13 2.43 7.54
CA VAL A 82 -13.63 1.13 7.97
C VAL A 82 -12.13 1.05 7.71
N THR A 83 -11.43 0.29 8.53
CA THR A 83 -9.99 0.15 8.45
C THR A 83 -9.56 -1.31 8.49
N LEU A 84 -8.28 -1.57 8.24
CA LEU A 84 -7.66 -2.87 8.44
C LEU A 84 -7.98 -3.46 9.82
N PHE A 85 -8.11 -2.61 10.83
CA PHE A 85 -8.41 -2.99 12.19
C PHE A 85 -9.77 -3.68 12.35
N ASP A 86 -10.79 -3.21 11.62
CA ASP A 86 -12.11 -3.83 11.63
C ASP A 86 -12.08 -5.26 11.07
N TYR A 87 -11.25 -5.48 10.06
CA TYR A 87 -11.01 -6.82 9.52
C TYR A 87 -10.26 -7.72 10.52
N ILE A 88 -9.20 -7.21 11.14
CA ILE A 88 -8.40 -7.94 12.12
C ILE A 88 -9.24 -8.39 13.31
N ASN A 89 -10.11 -7.53 13.79
CA ASN A 89 -11.00 -7.82 14.91
C ASN A 89 -12.22 -8.69 14.53
N GLY A 90 -12.34 -9.08 13.28
CA GLY A 90 -13.44 -9.91 12.81
C GLY A 90 -14.78 -9.18 12.68
N HIS A 91 -14.81 -7.85 12.77
CA HIS A 91 -16.01 -7.06 12.61
C HIS A 91 -16.43 -6.89 11.16
N LYS A 92 -15.49 -6.98 10.23
CA LYS A 92 -15.69 -6.81 8.80
C LYS A 92 -14.93 -7.89 8.02
N LYS A 93 -15.43 -8.21 6.83
CA LYS A 93 -14.72 -9.06 5.88
C LYS A 93 -13.65 -8.24 5.15
N LEU A 94 -12.70 -8.92 4.52
CA LEU A 94 -11.65 -8.25 3.74
C LEU A 94 -12.22 -7.33 2.67
N GLN A 95 -13.24 -7.78 1.96
CA GLN A 95 -13.88 -7.01 0.88
C GLN A 95 -14.52 -5.70 1.39
N ASP A 96 -15.00 -5.70 2.64
CA ASP A 96 -15.66 -4.54 3.23
C ASP A 96 -14.69 -3.43 3.62
N VAL A 97 -13.42 -3.76 3.78
CA VAL A 97 -12.37 -2.80 4.16
C VAL A 97 -11.55 -2.29 2.97
N ILE A 98 -11.79 -2.82 1.78
CA ILE A 98 -11.19 -2.31 0.55
C ILE A 98 -11.95 -1.06 0.11
N ILE A 99 -11.24 0.05 -0.01
CA ILE A 99 -11.79 1.36 -0.37
C ILE A 99 -11.29 1.73 -1.75
N GLU A 100 -12.19 2.01 -2.66
CA GLU A 100 -11.84 2.56 -3.96
C GLU A 100 -11.39 4.01 -3.81
N THR A 101 -10.29 4.36 -4.47
CA THR A 101 -9.82 5.73 -4.51
C THR A 101 -10.40 6.47 -5.72
N LYS A 102 -10.17 7.78 -5.79
CA LYS A 102 -10.51 8.57 -6.98
C LYS A 102 -9.72 8.20 -8.23
N TYR A 103 -8.66 7.42 -8.08
CA TYR A 103 -7.83 6.97 -9.20
C TYR A 103 -8.32 5.61 -9.69
N PRO A 104 -8.58 5.45 -11.01
CA PRO A 104 -8.98 4.16 -11.57
C PRO A 104 -7.96 3.05 -11.28
N ASN A 105 -8.44 1.86 -10.99
CA ASN A 105 -7.62 0.68 -10.70
C ASN A 105 -6.78 0.75 -9.42
N LEU A 106 -7.00 1.74 -8.56
CA LEU A 106 -6.26 1.92 -7.32
C LEU A 106 -7.20 1.91 -6.12
N SER A 107 -7.00 0.95 -5.25
CA SER A 107 -7.76 0.78 -4.01
C SER A 107 -6.83 0.79 -2.80
N LEU A 108 -7.40 1.06 -1.64
CA LEU A 108 -6.68 1.19 -0.37
C LEU A 108 -7.36 0.35 0.71
N ILE A 109 -6.58 -0.33 1.50
CA ILE A 109 -6.97 -0.76 2.85
C ILE A 109 -6.27 0.17 3.82
N ALA A 110 -7.04 1.02 4.48
CA ALA A 110 -6.51 2.02 5.39
C ALA A 110 -6.10 1.41 6.72
N GLY A 111 -4.97 1.85 7.24
CA GLY A 111 -4.56 1.61 8.62
C GLY A 111 -5.27 2.55 9.59
N LYS A 112 -5.08 2.34 10.87
CA LYS A 112 -5.61 3.19 11.92
C LYS A 112 -4.48 3.90 12.67
N SER A 113 -4.47 5.22 12.62
CA SER A 113 -3.50 6.02 13.35
C SER A 113 -3.73 5.95 14.85
N GLY A 114 -2.63 6.00 15.62
CA GLY A 114 -2.68 6.10 17.09
C GLY A 114 -2.99 4.80 17.81
N TYR A 115 -3.05 3.67 17.10
CA TYR A 115 -3.29 2.37 17.73
C TYR A 115 -1.98 1.58 17.87
N GLN A 116 -1.72 1.07 19.06
CA GLN A 116 -0.60 0.15 19.29
C GLN A 116 -1.07 -1.29 19.21
N TYR A 117 -0.61 -1.99 18.17
CA TYR A 117 -0.78 -3.43 18.13
C TYR A 117 0.30 -4.13 18.95
N ALA A 118 -0.03 -5.26 19.55
CA ALA A 118 1.01 -6.15 20.04
C ALA A 118 1.88 -6.61 18.87
N THR A 119 3.19 -6.51 19.00
CA THR A 119 4.19 -6.74 17.94
C THR A 119 4.12 -8.11 17.27
N ASN A 120 3.45 -9.08 17.87
CA ASN A 120 3.30 -10.44 17.33
C ASN A 120 2.15 -10.59 16.31
N SER A 121 1.35 -9.56 16.11
CA SER A 121 0.17 -9.67 15.24
C SER A 121 0.43 -9.33 13.77
N SER A 122 1.53 -8.64 13.43
CA SER A 122 1.77 -8.17 12.07
C SER A 122 2.02 -9.31 11.08
N SER A 123 2.83 -10.30 11.43
CA SER A 123 3.09 -11.45 10.57
C SER A 123 1.87 -12.36 10.39
N PHE A 124 1.09 -12.54 11.45
CA PHE A 124 -0.16 -13.30 11.42
C PHE A 124 -1.20 -12.62 10.53
N ILE A 125 -1.34 -11.31 10.64
CA ILE A 125 -2.23 -10.50 9.82
C ILE A 125 -1.86 -10.60 8.35
N PHE A 126 -0.57 -10.52 8.03
CA PHE A 126 -0.06 -10.62 6.68
C PHE A 126 -0.36 -11.98 6.07
N SER A 127 -0.10 -13.07 6.81
CA SER A 127 -0.39 -14.43 6.37
C SER A 127 -1.87 -14.62 6.06
N ARG A 128 -2.74 -14.08 6.90
CA ARG A 128 -4.19 -14.17 6.72
C ARG A 128 -4.68 -13.37 5.50
N LEU A 129 -4.15 -12.16 5.32
CA LEU A 129 -4.50 -11.31 4.17
C LEU A 129 -4.11 -11.94 2.83
N VAL A 130 -2.99 -12.64 2.78
CA VAL A 130 -2.52 -13.30 1.55
C VAL A 130 -3.37 -14.54 1.24
N GLN A 131 -3.96 -15.18 2.25
CA GLN A 131 -4.82 -16.36 2.07
C GLN A 131 -6.26 -15.98 1.69
N ASP A 132 -6.73 -14.84 2.12
CA ASP A 132 -8.07 -14.32 1.82
C ASP A 132 -8.07 -13.54 0.50
#